data_a26994abe6034eb7748f2ee1a48cf6c3
#
_entry.id   a26994abe6034eb7748f2ee1a48cf6c3
#
_cell.length_a   1.000
_cell.length_b   1.000
_cell.length_c   1.000
_cell.angle_alpha   90.00
_cell.angle_beta   90.00
_cell.angle_gamma   90.00
#
_symmetry.space_group_name_H-M   'P 1'
#
loop_
_entity.id
_entity.type
_entity.pdbx_description
1 polymer ?
#
loop_
_entity_poly.entity_id
_entity_poly.type
_entity_poly.pdbx_seq_one_letter_code
_entity_poly.pdbx_strand_id
1 'polypeptide(L)'
;VYKRQVYISHKMDEIKVIADEVTIMRDGQYIGKWDVANMTKEQIIAKMVGRELSNLYPPLENHPSDEVMMKVEDFTSIHPRSFRHCSFEIKKGEILGVAGLVGAQRTELMEGIFGLRAHTSGKVWIKGEEVNIKQPRDAIQKSVALLTEDRRATGILGVLSVADNISIASLDALRKGPIMLDNKKILDLVATNKEKMAIKVPSPKTQIKSLSGGNQQKVLIARWLANNPDVLILDEPTRGIDVGAKYEIYCIIADLAKQGKSIIMISSEMSEIIGMSNRVMVMCDGRITGFIDGKDATQENIMALATQFETAPDAAAANQ
;
A
#
# COMPACT_ATOMS: atom_id res chain seq x y z
N VAL A 1 31.03 -27.98 21.82
CA VAL A 1 31.47 -27.29 20.61
C VAL A 1 30.65 -26.02 20.48
N TYR A 2 31.27 -24.88 20.75
CA TYR A 2 30.58 -23.59 20.54
C TYR A 2 30.50 -23.31 19.04
N LYS A 3 29.29 -23.31 18.47
CA LYS A 3 29.07 -22.91 17.08
C LYS A 3 28.73 -21.41 17.06
N ARG A 4 29.49 -20.66 16.24
CA ARG A 4 29.12 -19.28 15.90
C ARG A 4 28.11 -19.33 14.76
N GLN A 5 27.03 -18.54 14.86
CA GLN A 5 25.99 -18.44 13.84
C GLN A 5 25.92 -17.02 13.31
N VAL A 6 25.73 -16.87 12.00
CA VAL A 6 25.38 -15.61 11.37
C VAL A 6 23.90 -15.67 11.05
N TYR A 7 23.13 -14.77 11.66
CA TYR A 7 21.69 -14.64 11.47
C TYR A 7 21.39 -13.36 10.71
N ILE A 8 20.76 -13.47 9.54
CA ILE A 8 20.43 -12.32 8.69
C ILE A 8 18.93 -12.09 8.79
N SER A 9 18.54 -10.96 9.33
CA SER A 9 17.14 -10.55 9.48
C SER A 9 17.02 -9.03 9.43
N HIS A 10 15.84 -8.56 9.06
CA HIS A 10 15.43 -7.16 9.20
C HIS A 10 14.40 -6.98 10.33
N LYS A 11 14.02 -8.06 11.02
CA LYS A 11 13.10 -8.04 12.15
C LYS A 11 13.85 -7.72 13.43
N MET A 12 13.72 -6.48 13.90
CA MET A 12 14.50 -5.97 15.04
C MET A 12 14.20 -6.72 16.34
N ASP A 13 12.96 -7.17 16.53
CA ASP A 13 12.57 -7.88 17.74
C ASP A 13 13.27 -9.25 17.85
N GLU A 14 13.43 -9.95 16.72
CA GLU A 14 14.21 -11.21 16.67
C GLU A 14 15.69 -10.96 16.98
N ILE A 15 16.29 -9.92 16.36
CA ILE A 15 17.70 -9.57 16.56
C ILE A 15 17.98 -9.26 18.04
N LYS A 16 17.08 -8.51 18.70
CA LYS A 16 17.22 -8.15 20.11
C LYS A 16 17.19 -9.36 21.06
N VAL A 17 16.53 -10.43 20.69
CA VAL A 17 16.38 -11.66 21.51
C VAL A 17 17.48 -12.66 21.23
N ILE A 18 17.91 -12.80 19.96
CA ILE A 18 18.76 -13.92 19.52
C ILE A 18 20.23 -13.54 19.42
N ALA A 19 20.53 -12.28 19.05
CA ALA A 19 21.89 -11.89 18.69
C ALA A 19 22.68 -11.29 19.86
N ASP A 20 23.96 -11.67 19.97
CA ASP A 20 24.92 -11.04 20.88
C ASP A 20 25.45 -9.73 20.27
N GLU A 21 25.78 -9.76 18.99
CA GLU A 21 26.36 -8.64 18.25
C GLU A 21 25.56 -8.38 16.98
N VAL A 22 25.41 -7.12 16.59
CA VAL A 22 24.78 -6.70 15.33
C VAL A 22 25.80 -6.04 14.42
N THR A 23 25.90 -6.55 13.19
CA THR A 23 26.63 -5.91 12.10
C THR A 23 25.62 -5.28 11.14
N ILE A 24 25.73 -4.00 10.88
CA ILE A 24 24.82 -3.27 10.01
C ILE A 24 25.48 -3.03 8.65
N MET A 25 24.75 -3.39 7.60
CA MET A 25 25.09 -3.10 6.21
C MET A 25 23.99 -2.26 5.58
N ARG A 26 24.37 -1.32 4.71
CA ARG A 26 23.47 -0.45 3.97
C ARG A 26 24.00 -0.21 2.55
N ASP A 27 23.17 -0.42 1.52
CA ASP A 27 23.56 -0.26 0.11
C ASP A 27 24.84 -1.04 -0.26
N GLY A 28 25.03 -2.24 0.35
CA GLY A 28 26.21 -3.08 0.16
C GLY A 28 27.46 -2.65 0.93
N GLN A 29 27.39 -1.59 1.74
CA GLN A 29 28.52 -1.09 2.52
C GLN A 29 28.39 -1.48 4.01
N TYR A 30 29.52 -1.79 4.63
CA TYR A 30 29.63 -1.99 6.06
C TYR A 30 29.51 -0.65 6.79
N ILE A 31 28.55 -0.55 7.71
CA ILE A 31 28.28 0.66 8.50
C ILE A 31 28.96 0.58 9.86
N GLY A 32 28.95 -0.62 10.46
CA GLY A 32 29.59 -0.83 11.75
C GLY A 32 29.08 -2.08 12.45
N LYS A 33 29.66 -2.35 13.64
CA LYS A 33 29.36 -3.50 14.49
C LYS A 33 29.20 -3.02 15.93
N TRP A 34 28.18 -3.53 16.62
CA TRP A 34 27.84 -3.17 18.01
C TRP A 34 27.33 -4.37 18.78
N ASP A 35 27.49 -4.32 20.11
CA ASP A 35 26.80 -5.26 21.01
C ASP A 35 25.31 -4.92 21.05
N VAL A 36 24.46 -5.92 20.86
CA VAL A 36 23.00 -5.74 20.83
C VAL A 36 22.46 -5.23 22.16
N ALA A 37 23.07 -5.66 23.29
CA ALA A 37 22.71 -5.23 24.63
C ALA A 37 22.82 -3.70 24.82
N ASN A 38 23.75 -3.05 24.12
CA ASN A 38 24.07 -1.63 24.26
C ASN A 38 23.32 -0.75 23.25
N MET A 39 22.44 -1.31 22.43
CA MET A 39 21.69 -0.56 21.41
C MET A 39 20.18 -0.66 21.62
N THR A 40 19.47 0.45 21.40
CA THR A 40 18.01 0.41 21.29
C THR A 40 17.57 0.00 19.88
N LYS A 41 16.31 -0.41 19.73
CA LYS A 41 15.73 -0.76 18.43
C LYS A 41 15.83 0.42 17.46
N GLU A 42 15.52 1.62 17.94
CA GLU A 42 15.56 2.87 17.19
C GLU A 42 16.97 3.19 16.71
N GLN A 43 17.99 2.97 17.54
CA GLN A 43 19.39 3.18 17.17
C GLN A 43 19.86 2.21 16.07
N ILE A 44 19.45 0.93 16.12
CA ILE A 44 19.73 -0.05 15.06
C ILE A 44 19.09 0.41 13.76
N ILE A 45 17.79 0.77 13.79
CA ILE A 45 17.06 1.25 12.63
C ILE A 45 17.69 2.53 12.06
N ALA A 46 18.04 3.51 12.91
CA ALA A 46 18.68 4.75 12.48
C ALA A 46 19.97 4.50 11.70
N LYS A 47 20.80 3.56 12.17
CA LYS A 47 22.04 3.19 11.46
C LYS A 47 21.80 2.44 10.17
N MET A 48 20.76 1.59 10.11
CA MET A 48 20.35 0.90 8.87
C MET A 48 19.84 1.88 7.81
N VAL A 49 19.03 2.87 8.22
CA VAL A 49 18.44 3.89 7.33
C VAL A 49 19.41 5.02 7.03
N GLY A 50 20.35 5.31 7.94
CA GLY A 50 21.39 6.33 7.78
C GLY A 50 20.99 7.74 8.20
N ARG A 51 19.91 7.84 8.95
CA ARG A 51 19.42 9.08 9.59
C ARG A 51 18.75 8.73 10.91
N GLU A 52 18.73 9.65 11.85
CA GLU A 52 17.91 9.49 13.04
C GLU A 52 16.44 9.51 12.62
N LEU A 53 15.74 8.41 12.87
CA LEU A 53 14.30 8.36 12.73
C LEU A 53 13.72 8.77 14.07
N SER A 54 13.46 10.05 14.24
CA SER A 54 12.73 10.56 15.41
C SER A 54 11.31 9.97 15.48
N ASN A 55 10.77 9.56 14.32
CA ASN A 55 9.49 8.87 14.18
C ASN A 55 9.58 7.77 13.12
N LEU A 56 8.92 6.62 13.36
CA LEU A 56 8.77 5.51 12.42
C LEU A 56 7.97 5.90 11.17
N TYR A 57 7.13 6.92 11.28
CA TYR A 57 6.26 7.44 10.23
C TYR A 57 6.55 8.92 10.00
N PRO A 58 6.45 9.43 8.76
CA PRO A 58 6.55 10.86 8.50
C PRO A 58 5.35 11.60 9.12
N PRO A 59 5.53 12.87 9.51
CA PRO A 59 4.40 13.68 9.92
C PRO A 59 3.40 13.82 8.77
N LEU A 60 2.12 13.65 9.06
CA LEU A 60 1.06 13.88 8.10
C LEU A 60 0.73 15.37 8.06
N GLU A 61 1.20 16.04 7.01
CA GLU A 61 0.95 17.48 6.77
C GLU A 61 -0.16 17.71 5.74
N ASN A 62 -0.88 16.66 5.38
CA ASN A 62 -2.05 16.76 4.51
C ASN A 62 -3.25 17.28 5.30
N HIS A 63 -4.07 18.07 4.63
CA HIS A 63 -5.31 18.62 5.18
C HIS A 63 -6.47 18.15 4.29
N PRO A 64 -7.17 17.05 4.67
CA PRO A 64 -8.32 16.59 3.92
C PRO A 64 -9.36 17.70 3.77
N SER A 65 -9.84 17.92 2.54
CA SER A 65 -10.91 18.89 2.30
C SER A 65 -12.28 18.21 2.51
N ASP A 66 -13.36 19.00 2.44
CA ASP A 66 -14.72 18.43 2.50
C ASP A 66 -15.21 17.85 1.16
N GLU A 67 -14.41 17.98 0.08
CA GLU A 67 -14.72 17.42 -1.23
C GLU A 67 -14.63 15.89 -1.21
N VAL A 68 -15.74 15.20 -1.42
CA VAL A 68 -15.80 13.73 -1.53
C VAL A 68 -15.31 13.30 -2.90
N MET A 69 -14.20 12.57 -2.94
CA MET A 69 -13.59 12.09 -4.19
C MET A 69 -14.12 10.75 -4.64
N MET A 70 -14.42 9.86 -3.70
CA MET A 70 -15.08 8.58 -3.97
C MET A 70 -16.12 8.32 -2.89
N LYS A 71 -17.30 7.84 -3.30
CA LYS A 71 -18.35 7.37 -2.40
C LYS A 71 -18.79 5.99 -2.86
N VAL A 72 -18.97 5.08 -1.94
CA VAL A 72 -19.44 3.71 -2.15
C VAL A 72 -20.67 3.51 -1.28
N GLU A 73 -21.75 2.98 -1.84
CA GLU A 73 -23.00 2.71 -1.12
C GLU A 73 -23.47 1.28 -1.37
N ASP A 74 -23.77 0.58 -0.28
CA ASP A 74 -24.38 -0.76 -0.22
C ASP A 74 -23.71 -1.78 -1.15
N PHE A 75 -22.38 -1.72 -1.24
CA PHE A 75 -21.60 -2.51 -2.18
C PHE A 75 -21.47 -3.94 -1.68
N THR A 76 -21.95 -4.91 -2.48
CA THR A 76 -22.09 -6.31 -2.08
C THR A 76 -21.55 -7.23 -3.18
N SER A 77 -20.70 -8.17 -2.79
CA SER A 77 -20.11 -9.19 -3.68
C SER A 77 -21.16 -10.18 -4.20
N ILE A 78 -20.88 -10.79 -5.36
CA ILE A 78 -21.62 -11.99 -5.82
C ILE A 78 -21.35 -13.21 -4.93
N HIS A 79 -20.27 -13.21 -4.16
CA HIS A 79 -19.90 -14.32 -3.27
C HIS A 79 -20.41 -14.05 -1.86
N PRO A 80 -21.32 -14.90 -1.30
CA PRO A 80 -21.97 -14.65 0.00
C PRO A 80 -21.00 -14.53 1.18
N ARG A 81 -19.82 -15.15 1.09
CA ARG A 81 -18.77 -15.09 2.12
C ARG A 81 -17.74 -13.99 1.92
N SER A 82 -17.97 -13.08 0.97
CA SER A 82 -17.09 -11.95 0.71
C SER A 82 -17.68 -10.65 1.30
N PHE A 83 -17.31 -9.49 0.75
CA PHE A 83 -17.81 -8.20 1.23
C PHE A 83 -19.32 -8.03 0.97
N ARG A 84 -20.01 -7.38 1.93
CA ARG A 84 -21.46 -7.19 1.88
C ARG A 84 -21.89 -5.90 2.58
N HIS A 85 -22.81 -5.16 1.96
CA HIS A 85 -23.39 -3.93 2.47
C HIS A 85 -22.34 -2.89 2.91
N CYS A 86 -21.25 -2.78 2.15
CA CYS A 86 -20.18 -1.84 2.44
C CYS A 86 -20.52 -0.45 1.93
N SER A 87 -20.49 0.53 2.84
CA SER A 87 -20.73 1.95 2.51
C SER A 87 -19.66 2.81 3.17
N PHE A 88 -18.98 3.63 2.38
CA PHE A 88 -17.97 4.57 2.87
C PHE A 88 -17.72 5.68 1.85
N GLU A 89 -17.03 6.70 2.29
CA GLU A 89 -16.53 7.78 1.42
C GLU A 89 -15.09 8.12 1.76
N ILE A 90 -14.38 8.67 0.79
CA ILE A 90 -13.04 9.24 0.98
C ILE A 90 -12.99 10.66 0.43
N LYS A 91 -12.37 11.55 1.20
CA LYS A 91 -12.22 12.96 0.89
C LYS A 91 -10.92 13.22 0.13
N LYS A 92 -10.87 14.34 -0.57
CA LYS A 92 -9.66 14.80 -1.27
C LYS A 92 -8.54 15.10 -0.29
N GLY A 93 -7.36 14.52 -0.58
CA GLY A 93 -6.18 14.66 0.29
C GLY A 93 -6.24 13.81 1.57
N GLU A 94 -7.23 12.90 1.70
CA GLU A 94 -7.36 11.99 2.84
C GLU A 94 -6.54 10.71 2.62
N ILE A 95 -5.92 10.23 3.69
CA ILE A 95 -5.42 8.86 3.80
C ILE A 95 -6.41 8.09 4.68
N LEU A 96 -7.21 7.24 4.06
CA LEU A 96 -8.13 6.32 4.73
C LEU A 96 -7.44 4.98 4.94
N GLY A 97 -7.09 4.67 6.18
CA GLY A 97 -6.55 3.37 6.55
C GLY A 97 -7.66 2.32 6.60
N VAL A 98 -7.41 1.13 6.08
CA VAL A 98 -8.36 0.01 6.14
C VAL A 98 -7.77 -1.10 6.98
N ALA A 99 -8.30 -1.25 8.19
CA ALA A 99 -7.90 -2.25 9.17
C ALA A 99 -8.86 -3.45 9.20
N GLY A 100 -8.40 -4.56 9.74
CA GLY A 100 -9.19 -5.78 9.95
C GLY A 100 -8.30 -7.00 10.05
N LEU A 101 -8.82 -8.09 10.59
CA LEU A 101 -8.10 -9.36 10.69
C LEU A 101 -7.89 -10.01 9.31
N VAL A 102 -7.04 -11.03 9.26
CA VAL A 102 -6.86 -11.85 8.06
C VAL A 102 -8.22 -12.47 7.69
N GLY A 103 -8.61 -12.32 6.42
CA GLY A 103 -9.93 -12.78 5.96
C GLY A 103 -11.07 -11.76 6.12
N ALA A 104 -10.82 -10.56 6.65
CA ALA A 104 -11.85 -9.51 6.77
C ALA A 104 -12.39 -8.99 5.43
N GLN A 105 -11.87 -9.47 4.28
CA GLN A 105 -12.30 -9.16 2.92
C GLN A 105 -11.97 -7.72 2.48
N ARG A 106 -10.89 -7.15 3.02
CA ARG A 106 -10.40 -5.79 2.67
C ARG A 106 -9.97 -5.70 1.22
N THR A 107 -9.07 -6.60 0.80
CA THR A 107 -8.57 -6.72 -0.58
C THR A 107 -9.71 -6.96 -1.55
N GLU A 108 -10.62 -7.89 -1.22
CA GLU A 108 -11.75 -8.26 -2.07
C GLU A 108 -12.70 -7.09 -2.31
N LEU A 109 -12.96 -6.26 -1.30
CA LEU A 109 -13.77 -5.04 -1.45
C LEU A 109 -13.10 -4.06 -2.42
N MET A 110 -11.82 -3.81 -2.28
CA MET A 110 -11.10 -2.87 -3.13
C MET A 110 -10.93 -3.39 -4.56
N GLU A 111 -10.71 -4.69 -4.73
CA GLU A 111 -10.72 -5.36 -6.04
C GLU A 111 -12.10 -5.26 -6.71
N GLY A 112 -13.19 -5.37 -5.92
CA GLY A 112 -14.55 -5.18 -6.42
C GLY A 112 -14.78 -3.75 -6.92
N ILE A 113 -14.39 -2.74 -6.15
CA ILE A 113 -14.50 -1.32 -6.52
C ILE A 113 -13.65 -1.02 -7.77
N PHE A 114 -12.49 -1.66 -7.91
CA PHE A 114 -11.62 -1.49 -9.08
C PHE A 114 -12.08 -2.28 -10.32
N GLY A 115 -13.09 -3.16 -10.19
CA GLY A 115 -13.63 -3.97 -11.28
C GLY A 115 -12.87 -5.26 -11.57
N LEU A 116 -12.06 -5.75 -10.61
CA LEU A 116 -11.42 -7.07 -10.68
C LEU A 116 -12.34 -8.19 -10.19
N ARG A 117 -13.31 -7.86 -9.32
CA ARG A 117 -14.32 -8.79 -8.82
C ARG A 117 -15.72 -8.28 -9.14
N ALA A 118 -16.61 -9.19 -9.47
CA ALA A 118 -18.01 -8.87 -9.72
C ALA A 118 -18.76 -8.61 -8.39
N HIS A 119 -19.78 -7.74 -8.46
CA HIS A 119 -20.68 -7.39 -7.38
C HIS A 119 -22.15 -7.60 -7.81
N THR A 120 -23.05 -7.80 -6.84
CA THR A 120 -24.48 -7.99 -7.08
C THR A 120 -25.25 -6.69 -6.95
N SER A 121 -24.84 -5.84 -6.01
CA SER A 121 -25.50 -4.57 -5.72
C SER A 121 -24.52 -3.51 -5.24
N GLY A 122 -25.00 -2.30 -5.15
CA GLY A 122 -24.25 -1.15 -4.69
C GLY A 122 -23.87 -0.20 -5.82
N LYS A 123 -23.42 0.98 -5.43
CA LYS A 123 -23.09 2.07 -6.35
C LYS A 123 -21.76 2.70 -5.95
N VAL A 124 -21.05 3.19 -6.94
CA VAL A 124 -19.79 3.94 -6.76
C VAL A 124 -19.95 5.29 -7.44
N TRP A 125 -19.56 6.35 -6.74
CA TRP A 125 -19.45 7.70 -7.27
C TRP A 125 -17.99 8.15 -7.23
N ILE A 126 -17.56 8.81 -8.28
CA ILE A 126 -16.26 9.47 -8.36
C ILE A 126 -16.50 10.95 -8.66
N LYS A 127 -16.01 11.84 -7.80
CA LYS A 127 -16.25 13.30 -7.93
C LYS A 127 -17.72 13.67 -8.10
N GLY A 128 -18.61 12.99 -7.38
CA GLY A 128 -20.05 13.22 -7.43
C GLY A 128 -20.79 12.59 -8.62
N GLU A 129 -20.10 11.98 -9.58
CA GLU A 129 -20.70 11.25 -10.69
C GLU A 129 -20.84 9.76 -10.36
N GLU A 130 -22.03 9.18 -10.54
CA GLU A 130 -22.24 7.73 -10.46
C GLU A 130 -21.50 7.04 -11.61
N VAL A 131 -20.65 6.05 -11.29
CA VAL A 131 -19.85 5.33 -12.27
C VAL A 131 -20.16 3.85 -12.27
N ASN A 132 -20.13 3.23 -13.46
CA ASN A 132 -20.33 1.78 -13.61
C ASN A 132 -18.98 1.15 -13.99
N ILE A 133 -18.31 0.59 -12.98
CA ILE A 133 -17.00 -0.05 -13.14
C ILE A 133 -17.21 -1.56 -13.25
N LYS A 134 -17.03 -2.10 -14.47
CA LYS A 134 -17.15 -3.54 -14.76
C LYS A 134 -15.80 -4.23 -14.91
N GLN A 135 -14.76 -3.48 -15.22
CA GLN A 135 -13.40 -3.96 -15.45
C GLN A 135 -12.39 -2.89 -15.04
N PRO A 136 -11.13 -3.25 -14.78
CA PRO A 136 -10.08 -2.32 -14.34
C PRO A 136 -9.90 -1.10 -15.24
N ARG A 137 -10.08 -1.26 -16.55
CA ARG A 137 -9.97 -0.15 -17.51
C ARG A 137 -10.96 0.98 -17.20
N ASP A 138 -12.18 0.63 -16.77
CA ASP A 138 -13.20 1.60 -16.43
C ASP A 138 -12.79 2.44 -15.22
N ALA A 139 -12.20 1.79 -14.19
CA ALA A 139 -11.66 2.45 -13.00
C ALA A 139 -10.51 3.39 -13.35
N ILE A 140 -9.56 2.93 -14.19
CA ILE A 140 -8.43 3.75 -14.65
C ILE A 140 -8.90 4.99 -15.40
N GLN A 141 -9.90 4.87 -16.27
CA GLN A 141 -10.50 6.00 -16.98
C GLN A 141 -11.21 7.00 -16.06
N LYS A 142 -11.64 6.55 -14.88
CA LYS A 142 -12.22 7.39 -13.83
C LYS A 142 -11.19 7.84 -12.79
N SER A 143 -9.90 7.80 -13.14
CA SER A 143 -8.78 8.26 -12.29
C SER A 143 -8.63 7.50 -10.97
N VAL A 144 -8.98 6.22 -10.95
CA VAL A 144 -8.72 5.30 -9.84
C VAL A 144 -7.56 4.38 -10.19
N ALA A 145 -6.68 4.14 -9.23
CA ALA A 145 -5.55 3.21 -9.37
C ALA A 145 -5.56 2.19 -8.23
N LEU A 146 -5.08 0.98 -8.49
CA LEU A 146 -4.96 -0.10 -7.50
C LEU A 146 -3.56 -0.71 -7.54
N LEU A 147 -2.83 -0.58 -6.45
CA LEU A 147 -1.64 -1.36 -6.15
C LEU A 147 -2.09 -2.64 -5.44
N THR A 148 -1.80 -3.79 -6.01
CA THR A 148 -2.25 -5.10 -5.49
C THR A 148 -1.31 -5.63 -4.41
N GLU A 149 -1.84 -6.48 -3.51
CA GLU A 149 -1.13 -7.06 -2.36
C GLU A 149 0.13 -7.83 -2.77
N ASP A 150 0.02 -8.77 -3.73
CA ASP A 150 1.16 -9.57 -4.16
C ASP A 150 1.95 -8.87 -5.27
N ARG A 151 3.00 -8.16 -4.84
CA ARG A 151 3.93 -7.49 -5.76
C ARG A 151 4.48 -8.42 -6.84
N ARG A 152 4.81 -9.68 -6.50
CA ARG A 152 5.50 -10.60 -7.41
C ARG A 152 4.55 -11.31 -8.35
N ALA A 153 3.40 -11.73 -7.86
CA ALA A 153 2.44 -12.50 -8.66
C ALA A 153 1.58 -11.59 -9.57
N THR A 154 1.13 -10.44 -9.05
CA THR A 154 0.17 -9.58 -9.74
C THR A 154 0.69 -8.17 -10.02
N GLY A 155 1.76 -7.76 -9.35
CA GLY A 155 2.30 -6.40 -9.47
C GLY A 155 3.28 -6.26 -10.63
N ILE A 156 4.48 -6.86 -10.52
CA ILE A 156 5.57 -6.66 -11.48
C ILE A 156 5.46 -7.57 -12.70
N LEU A 157 5.88 -7.05 -13.84
CA LEU A 157 6.18 -7.86 -15.04
C LEU A 157 7.67 -8.18 -15.03
N GLY A 158 8.05 -9.23 -14.30
CA GLY A 158 9.42 -9.51 -13.86
C GLY A 158 10.47 -9.59 -14.97
N VAL A 159 10.11 -10.05 -16.15
CA VAL A 159 10.99 -10.18 -17.33
C VAL A 159 11.12 -8.88 -18.13
N LEU A 160 10.22 -7.92 -17.90
CA LEU A 160 10.23 -6.63 -18.59
C LEU A 160 11.14 -5.63 -17.88
N SER A 161 11.52 -4.59 -18.61
CA SER A 161 12.33 -3.50 -18.08
C SER A 161 11.57 -2.62 -17.09
N VAL A 162 12.29 -1.81 -16.33
CA VAL A 162 11.70 -0.76 -15.47
C VAL A 162 10.87 0.21 -16.32
N ALA A 163 11.36 0.61 -17.50
CA ALA A 163 10.63 1.49 -18.40
C ALA A 163 9.29 0.89 -18.83
N ASP A 164 9.27 -0.37 -19.23
CA ASP A 164 8.05 -1.07 -19.63
C ASP A 164 7.08 -1.17 -18.44
N ASN A 165 7.60 -1.50 -17.25
CA ASN A 165 6.79 -1.59 -16.04
C ASN A 165 6.16 -0.26 -15.63
N ILE A 166 6.83 0.88 -15.83
CA ILE A 166 6.26 2.20 -15.54
C ILE A 166 5.21 2.59 -16.58
N SER A 167 5.47 2.33 -17.87
CA SER A 167 4.66 2.86 -18.96
C SER A 167 3.41 2.04 -19.28
N ILE A 168 3.37 0.74 -18.91
CA ILE A 168 2.35 -0.20 -19.40
C ILE A 168 0.90 0.20 -19.04
N ALA A 169 0.68 0.87 -17.91
CA ALA A 169 -0.65 1.32 -17.51
C ALA A 169 -1.09 2.60 -18.25
N SER A 170 -0.17 3.27 -18.96
CA SER A 170 -0.39 4.58 -19.60
C SER A 170 -0.24 4.52 -21.12
N LEU A 171 -0.25 3.32 -21.73
CA LEU A 171 0.05 3.15 -23.15
C LEU A 171 -0.86 3.97 -24.07
N ASP A 172 -2.14 4.14 -23.71
CA ASP A 172 -3.08 4.95 -24.51
C ASP A 172 -2.64 6.43 -24.60
N ALA A 173 -2.11 7.01 -23.52
CA ALA A 173 -1.58 8.38 -23.50
C ALA A 173 -0.22 8.51 -24.22
N LEU A 174 0.51 7.41 -24.34
CA LEU A 174 1.84 7.35 -24.91
C LEU A 174 1.84 7.01 -26.41
N ARG A 175 0.67 6.97 -27.04
CA ARG A 175 0.56 6.68 -28.48
C ARG A 175 1.04 7.86 -29.35
N LYS A 176 1.66 7.47 -30.45
CA LYS A 176 1.92 8.32 -31.62
C LYS A 176 1.12 7.78 -32.81
N GLY A 177 -0.12 8.27 -32.95
CA GLY A 177 -1.07 7.72 -33.91
C GLY A 177 -1.73 6.39 -33.44
N PRO A 178 -2.40 5.65 -34.33
CA PRO A 178 -3.24 4.53 -33.93
C PRO A 178 -2.48 3.26 -33.48
N ILE A 179 -1.25 3.06 -33.94
CA ILE A 179 -0.53 1.78 -33.79
C ILE A 179 0.82 1.94 -33.07
N MET A 180 1.47 3.09 -33.15
CA MET A 180 2.84 3.27 -32.65
C MET A 180 2.86 3.93 -31.29
N LEU A 181 3.87 3.60 -30.47
CA LEU A 181 4.18 4.29 -29.23
C LEU A 181 5.21 5.40 -29.47
N ASP A 182 5.09 6.48 -28.71
CA ASP A 182 6.05 7.59 -28.72
C ASP A 182 7.17 7.31 -27.72
N ASN A 183 8.29 6.79 -28.23
CA ASN A 183 9.46 6.45 -27.42
C ASN A 183 10.01 7.67 -26.63
N LYS A 184 9.89 8.90 -27.16
CA LYS A 184 10.32 10.10 -26.46
C LYS A 184 9.45 10.33 -25.24
N LYS A 185 8.13 10.30 -25.40
CA LYS A 185 7.19 10.44 -24.27
C LYS A 185 7.41 9.36 -23.21
N ILE A 186 7.69 8.10 -23.61
CA ILE A 186 8.02 7.02 -22.69
C ILE A 186 9.27 7.33 -21.90
N LEU A 187 10.34 7.75 -22.54
CA LEU A 187 11.60 8.09 -21.86
C LEU A 187 11.43 9.27 -20.91
N ASP A 188 10.71 10.30 -21.31
CA ASP A 188 10.43 11.49 -20.48
C ASP A 188 9.58 11.09 -19.26
N LEU A 189 8.54 10.27 -19.46
CA LEU A 189 7.71 9.74 -18.37
C LEU A 189 8.54 8.95 -17.36
N VAL A 190 9.39 8.04 -17.86
CA VAL A 190 10.24 7.19 -17.02
C VAL A 190 11.27 8.03 -16.26
N ALA A 191 11.92 8.99 -16.91
CA ALA A 191 12.88 9.88 -16.27
C ALA A 191 12.23 10.69 -15.14
N THR A 192 11.08 11.30 -15.41
CA THR A 192 10.31 12.08 -14.42
C THR A 192 9.91 11.23 -13.21
N ASN A 193 9.37 10.04 -13.45
CA ASN A 193 8.93 9.18 -12.36
C ASN A 193 10.10 8.54 -11.59
N LYS A 194 11.20 8.20 -12.27
CA LYS A 194 12.45 7.76 -11.63
C LYS A 194 12.96 8.79 -10.63
N GLU A 195 12.98 10.07 -11.03
CA GLU A 195 13.43 11.16 -10.16
C GLU A 195 12.46 11.39 -9.00
N LYS A 196 11.16 11.56 -9.28
CA LYS A 196 10.13 11.81 -8.26
C LYS A 196 10.08 10.72 -7.18
N MET A 197 10.24 9.45 -7.57
CA MET A 197 10.19 8.31 -6.66
C MET A 197 11.58 7.92 -6.12
N ALA A 198 12.63 8.64 -6.49
CA ALA A 198 14.03 8.30 -6.16
C ALA A 198 14.33 6.81 -6.42
N ILE A 199 13.96 6.31 -7.61
CA ILE A 199 14.17 4.90 -7.99
C ILE A 199 15.64 4.67 -8.28
N LYS A 200 16.29 3.81 -7.50
CA LYS A 200 17.70 3.43 -7.69
C LYS A 200 17.79 2.32 -8.74
N VAL A 201 18.11 2.69 -9.96
CA VAL A 201 18.29 1.75 -11.09
C VAL A 201 19.40 2.23 -12.01
N PRO A 202 20.31 1.33 -12.47
CA PRO A 202 21.41 1.71 -13.37
C PRO A 202 20.92 2.25 -14.73
N SER A 203 19.88 1.62 -15.29
CA SER A 203 19.30 1.98 -16.58
C SER A 203 17.79 1.71 -16.61
N PRO A 204 16.97 2.51 -17.30
CA PRO A 204 15.57 2.23 -17.56
C PRO A 204 15.32 0.86 -18.23
N LYS A 205 16.31 0.33 -18.94
CA LYS A 205 16.26 -0.98 -19.59
C LYS A 205 16.54 -2.17 -18.66
N THR A 206 16.95 -1.90 -17.40
CA THR A 206 17.19 -2.95 -16.41
C THR A 206 15.91 -3.71 -16.12
N GLN A 207 15.97 -5.05 -16.07
CA GLN A 207 14.82 -5.88 -15.71
C GLN A 207 14.40 -5.63 -14.28
N ILE A 208 13.09 -5.43 -14.04
CA ILE A 208 12.57 -5.07 -12.73
C ILE A 208 12.87 -6.12 -11.65
N LYS A 209 12.94 -7.42 -12.01
CA LYS A 209 13.24 -8.51 -11.09
C LYS A 209 14.61 -8.40 -10.40
N SER A 210 15.56 -7.65 -10.99
CA SER A 210 16.90 -7.46 -10.43
C SER A 210 16.97 -6.34 -9.37
N LEU A 211 15.89 -5.56 -9.20
CA LEU A 211 15.84 -4.51 -8.21
C LEU A 211 15.52 -5.05 -6.81
N SER A 212 15.91 -4.29 -5.77
CA SER A 212 15.46 -4.52 -4.40
C SER A 212 13.93 -4.38 -4.30
N GLY A 213 13.34 -5.01 -3.27
CA GLY A 213 11.89 -4.96 -3.04
C GLY A 213 11.33 -3.54 -2.96
N GLY A 214 12.02 -2.64 -2.27
CA GLY A 214 11.61 -1.24 -2.16
C GLY A 214 11.65 -0.50 -3.51
N ASN A 215 12.67 -0.73 -4.35
CA ASN A 215 12.72 -0.13 -5.69
C ASN A 215 11.66 -0.72 -6.63
N GLN A 216 11.36 -2.04 -6.54
CA GLN A 216 10.24 -2.63 -7.26
C GLN A 216 8.92 -1.96 -6.89
N GLN A 217 8.68 -1.74 -5.60
CA GLN A 217 7.47 -1.09 -5.10
C GLN A 217 7.34 0.36 -5.62
N LYS A 218 8.42 1.12 -5.58
CA LYS A 218 8.45 2.47 -6.16
C LYS A 218 8.14 2.49 -7.65
N VAL A 219 8.62 1.49 -8.41
CA VAL A 219 8.26 1.33 -9.83
C VAL A 219 6.77 1.07 -10.01
N LEU A 220 6.15 0.27 -9.15
CA LEU A 220 4.71 0.00 -9.21
C LEU A 220 3.88 1.25 -8.87
N ILE A 221 4.28 2.01 -7.85
CA ILE A 221 3.63 3.29 -7.54
C ILE A 221 3.80 4.26 -8.71
N ALA A 222 5.01 4.36 -9.28
CA ALA A 222 5.30 5.20 -10.44
C ALA A 222 4.43 4.83 -11.67
N ARG A 223 4.19 3.53 -11.91
CA ARG A 223 3.28 3.05 -12.97
C ARG A 223 1.89 3.67 -12.84
N TRP A 224 1.35 3.67 -11.63
CA TRP A 224 0.01 4.20 -11.41
C TRP A 224 -0.01 5.73 -11.46
N LEU A 225 1.01 6.38 -10.90
CA LEU A 225 1.13 7.85 -10.96
C LEU A 225 1.30 8.38 -12.38
N ALA A 226 1.79 7.56 -13.32
CA ALA A 226 1.86 7.90 -14.73
C ALA A 226 0.48 8.25 -15.36
N ASN A 227 -0.62 7.74 -14.78
CA ASN A 227 -1.99 8.08 -15.16
C ASN A 227 -2.58 9.25 -14.37
N ASN A 228 -1.80 9.87 -13.48
CA ASN A 228 -2.25 10.95 -12.60
C ASN A 228 -3.59 10.65 -11.89
N PRO A 229 -3.75 9.53 -11.18
CA PRO A 229 -5.00 9.16 -10.54
C PRO A 229 -5.39 10.17 -9.46
N ASP A 230 -6.70 10.30 -9.20
CA ASP A 230 -7.22 11.10 -8.09
C ASP A 230 -7.38 10.26 -6.83
N VAL A 231 -7.70 8.97 -7.00
CA VAL A 231 -7.83 7.98 -5.92
C VAL A 231 -6.83 6.85 -6.13
N LEU A 232 -5.99 6.61 -5.12
CA LEU A 232 -5.04 5.50 -5.09
C LEU A 232 -5.46 4.51 -4.02
N ILE A 233 -5.70 3.28 -4.42
CA ILE A 233 -5.88 2.15 -3.52
C ILE A 233 -4.53 1.44 -3.42
N LEU A 234 -3.97 1.38 -2.22
CA LEU A 234 -2.66 0.80 -1.93
C LEU A 234 -2.86 -0.40 -1.00
N ASP A 235 -2.83 -1.60 -1.56
CA ASP A 235 -2.98 -2.83 -0.80
C ASP A 235 -1.61 -3.37 -0.40
N GLU A 236 -1.35 -3.41 0.90
CA GLU A 236 -0.08 -3.82 1.53
C GLU A 236 1.15 -3.16 0.88
N PRO A 237 1.21 -1.81 0.77
CA PRO A 237 2.23 -1.12 -0.02
C PRO A 237 3.66 -1.34 0.49
N THR A 238 3.84 -1.82 1.70
CA THR A 238 5.13 -1.99 2.36
C THR A 238 5.47 -3.45 2.68
N ARG A 239 4.62 -4.40 2.23
CA ARG A 239 4.82 -5.82 2.51
C ARG A 239 6.09 -6.37 1.84
N GLY A 240 6.92 -7.03 2.66
CA GLY A 240 8.12 -7.72 2.17
C GLY A 240 9.22 -6.81 1.66
N ILE A 241 9.28 -5.57 2.16
CA ILE A 241 10.38 -4.63 1.95
C ILE A 241 11.08 -4.31 3.27
N ASP A 242 12.32 -3.85 3.20
CA ASP A 242 13.11 -3.49 4.38
C ASP A 242 12.62 -2.19 5.03
N VAL A 243 13.00 -1.99 6.30
CA VAL A 243 12.52 -0.86 7.14
C VAL A 243 12.85 0.50 6.52
N GLY A 244 14.04 0.64 5.90
CA GLY A 244 14.45 1.90 5.27
C GLY A 244 13.58 2.22 4.05
N ALA A 245 13.31 1.22 3.22
CA ALA A 245 12.44 1.37 2.06
C ALA A 245 10.98 1.58 2.46
N LYS A 246 10.48 0.95 3.54
CA LYS A 246 9.15 1.23 4.09
C LYS A 246 8.97 2.73 4.37
N TYR A 247 9.92 3.34 5.09
CA TYR A 247 9.86 4.76 5.41
C TYR A 247 9.82 5.64 4.14
N GLU A 248 10.60 5.30 3.11
CA GLU A 248 10.57 6.03 1.84
C GLU A 248 9.19 5.93 1.16
N ILE A 249 8.51 4.78 1.24
CA ILE A 249 7.15 4.61 0.74
C ILE A 249 6.15 5.44 1.56
N TYR A 250 6.27 5.49 2.89
CA TYR A 250 5.41 6.34 3.72
C TYR A 250 5.57 7.82 3.37
N CYS A 251 6.79 8.29 3.14
CA CYS A 251 7.02 9.65 2.67
C CYS A 251 6.32 9.93 1.33
N ILE A 252 6.41 8.99 0.38
CA ILE A 252 5.72 9.12 -0.91
C ILE A 252 4.20 9.21 -0.71
N ILE A 253 3.62 8.34 0.14
CA ILE A 253 2.18 8.34 0.44
C ILE A 253 1.76 9.68 1.07
N ALA A 254 2.50 10.16 2.07
CA ALA A 254 2.21 11.43 2.73
C ALA A 254 2.30 12.62 1.76
N ASP A 255 3.33 12.65 0.91
CA ASP A 255 3.50 13.70 -0.11
C ASP A 255 2.37 13.69 -1.15
N LEU A 256 1.90 12.52 -1.57
CA LEU A 256 0.78 12.40 -2.51
C LEU A 256 -0.52 12.91 -1.87
N ALA A 257 -0.79 12.58 -0.62
CA ALA A 257 -1.95 13.09 0.11
C ALA A 257 -1.87 14.61 0.28
N LYS A 258 -0.69 15.15 0.61
CA LYS A 258 -0.44 16.61 0.68
C LYS A 258 -0.68 17.30 -0.65
N GLN A 259 -0.45 16.64 -1.79
CA GLN A 259 -0.77 17.12 -3.13
C GLN A 259 -2.27 17.01 -3.48
N GLY A 260 -3.11 16.54 -2.57
CA GLY A 260 -4.55 16.41 -2.75
C GLY A 260 -5.02 15.08 -3.35
N LYS A 261 -4.16 14.06 -3.43
CA LYS A 261 -4.57 12.71 -3.81
C LYS A 261 -5.30 12.04 -2.65
N SER A 262 -6.37 11.32 -2.95
CA SER A 262 -7.10 10.50 -1.98
C SER A 262 -6.50 9.10 -1.95
N ILE A 263 -6.13 8.62 -0.77
CA ILE A 263 -5.39 7.36 -0.64
C ILE A 263 -6.14 6.41 0.28
N ILE A 264 -6.50 5.23 -0.23
CA ILE A 264 -7.00 4.11 0.58
C ILE A 264 -5.81 3.18 0.82
N MET A 265 -5.38 3.07 2.06
CA MET A 265 -4.23 2.25 2.45
C MET A 265 -4.68 1.04 3.26
N ILE A 266 -4.48 -0.15 2.71
CA ILE A 266 -4.71 -1.41 3.42
C ILE A 266 -3.36 -1.85 4.00
N SER A 267 -3.31 -2.22 5.27
CA SER A 267 -2.15 -2.88 5.86
C SER A 267 -2.57 -3.89 6.93
N SER A 268 -1.85 -5.00 6.99
CA SER A 268 -1.91 -5.97 8.07
C SER A 268 -1.13 -5.53 9.31
N GLU A 269 -0.23 -4.56 9.16
CA GLU A 269 0.51 -3.97 10.26
C GLU A 269 -0.28 -2.81 10.86
N MET A 270 -0.89 -3.05 12.03
CA MET A 270 -1.75 -2.06 12.70
C MET A 270 -1.04 -0.74 12.99
N SER A 271 0.26 -0.81 13.28
CA SER A 271 1.10 0.38 13.49
C SER A 271 1.23 1.26 12.25
N GLU A 272 1.21 0.67 11.04
CA GLU A 272 1.18 1.43 9.79
C GLU A 272 -0.14 2.19 9.62
N ILE A 273 -1.25 1.50 9.90
CA ILE A 273 -2.59 2.12 9.82
C ILE A 273 -2.68 3.30 10.79
N ILE A 274 -2.27 3.11 12.05
CA ILE A 274 -2.30 4.16 13.08
C ILE A 274 -1.36 5.32 12.71
N GLY A 275 -0.16 5.01 12.21
CA GLY A 275 0.86 6.03 11.92
C GLY A 275 0.64 6.82 10.63
N MET A 276 -0.16 6.29 9.69
CA MET A 276 -0.28 6.83 8.34
C MET A 276 -1.68 7.28 7.94
N SER A 277 -2.69 7.17 8.81
CA SER A 277 -4.08 7.43 8.42
C SER A 277 -4.66 8.67 9.08
N ASN A 278 -5.42 9.44 8.32
CA ASN A 278 -6.25 10.52 8.88
C ASN A 278 -7.50 9.95 9.54
N ARG A 279 -8.01 8.84 9.02
CA ARG A 279 -9.18 8.11 9.50
C ARG A 279 -9.00 6.63 9.19
N VAL A 280 -9.48 5.76 10.08
CA VAL A 280 -9.40 4.31 9.95
C VAL A 280 -10.80 3.73 9.75
N MET A 281 -10.99 3.00 8.68
CA MET A 281 -12.14 2.14 8.42
C MET A 281 -11.80 0.72 8.88
N VAL A 282 -12.60 0.13 9.74
CA VAL A 282 -12.39 -1.23 10.24
C VAL A 282 -13.36 -2.20 9.60
N MET A 283 -12.86 -3.33 9.14
CA MET A 283 -13.65 -4.40 8.54
C MET A 283 -13.56 -5.68 9.37
N CYS A 284 -14.68 -6.37 9.48
CA CYS A 284 -14.80 -7.70 10.09
C CYS A 284 -15.78 -8.54 9.26
N ASP A 285 -15.39 -9.74 8.87
CA ASP A 285 -16.23 -10.69 8.14
C ASP A 285 -16.99 -10.07 6.95
N GLY A 286 -16.25 -9.32 6.10
CA GLY A 286 -16.79 -8.68 4.90
C GLY A 286 -17.73 -7.50 5.12
N ARG A 287 -17.79 -6.94 6.34
CA ARG A 287 -18.60 -5.77 6.68
C ARG A 287 -17.75 -4.68 7.27
N ILE A 288 -18.15 -3.45 7.08
CA ILE A 288 -17.56 -2.30 7.78
C ILE A 288 -18.19 -2.23 9.17
N THR A 289 -17.38 -2.32 10.20
CA THR A 289 -17.80 -2.32 11.61
C THR A 289 -17.73 -0.95 12.25
N GLY A 290 -16.93 -0.03 11.67
CA GLY A 290 -16.86 1.34 12.16
C GLY A 290 -15.73 2.14 11.53
N PHE A 291 -15.71 3.43 11.93
CA PHE A 291 -14.67 4.39 11.57
C PHE A 291 -14.10 5.01 12.83
N ILE A 292 -12.80 5.26 12.84
CA ILE A 292 -12.07 5.86 13.94
C ILE A 292 -11.26 7.03 13.38
N ASP A 293 -11.34 8.22 13.99
CA ASP A 293 -10.45 9.32 13.62
C ASP A 293 -9.00 8.93 13.91
N GLY A 294 -8.05 9.30 13.03
CA GLY A 294 -6.66 8.88 13.15
C GLY A 294 -6.00 9.27 14.47
N LYS A 295 -6.36 10.44 15.04
CA LYS A 295 -5.89 10.90 16.36
C LYS A 295 -6.37 10.01 17.54
N ASP A 296 -7.50 9.32 17.37
CA ASP A 296 -8.12 8.46 18.36
C ASP A 296 -7.87 6.97 18.09
N ALA A 297 -7.16 6.65 16.99
CA ALA A 297 -6.86 5.28 16.59
C ALA A 297 -5.83 4.64 17.52
N THR A 298 -6.24 3.60 18.22
CA THR A 298 -5.38 2.74 19.04
C THR A 298 -5.55 1.28 18.61
N GLN A 299 -4.58 0.43 18.97
CA GLN A 299 -4.69 -1.00 18.67
C GLN A 299 -5.95 -1.60 19.31
N GLU A 300 -6.28 -1.20 20.53
CA GLU A 300 -7.44 -1.67 21.28
C GLU A 300 -8.75 -1.30 20.57
N ASN A 301 -8.89 -0.03 20.16
CA ASN A 301 -10.11 0.45 19.49
C ASN A 301 -10.31 -0.24 18.13
N ILE A 302 -9.23 -0.41 17.37
CA ILE A 302 -9.27 -1.13 16.09
C ILE A 302 -9.62 -2.59 16.30
N MET A 303 -8.98 -3.28 17.27
CA MET A 303 -9.27 -4.69 17.56
C MET A 303 -10.69 -4.91 18.04
N ALA A 304 -11.24 -4.01 18.87
CA ALA A 304 -12.63 -4.12 19.33
C ALA A 304 -13.63 -4.13 18.14
N LEU A 305 -13.39 -3.34 17.10
CA LEU A 305 -14.20 -3.35 15.89
C LEU A 305 -13.87 -4.54 14.97
N ALA A 306 -12.59 -4.94 14.87
CA ALA A 306 -12.14 -6.02 14.00
C ALA A 306 -12.60 -7.42 14.46
N THR A 307 -13.01 -7.57 15.72
CA THR A 307 -13.50 -8.82 16.31
C THR A 307 -15.00 -8.81 16.61
N GLN A 308 -15.72 -7.79 16.19
CA GLN A 308 -17.11 -7.56 16.57
C GLN A 308 -18.06 -8.74 16.25
N PHE A 309 -17.79 -9.52 15.19
CA PHE A 309 -18.61 -10.66 14.78
C PHE A 309 -18.04 -12.02 15.20
N GLU A 310 -16.80 -12.08 15.75
CA GLU A 310 -16.22 -13.34 16.22
C GLU A 310 -16.83 -13.84 17.55
N THR A 311 -17.54 -12.97 18.26
CA THR A 311 -18.16 -13.29 19.57
C THR A 311 -19.54 -13.94 19.47
N ALA A 312 -20.13 -14.06 18.27
CA ALA A 312 -21.37 -14.81 18.05
C ALA A 312 -21.02 -16.20 17.48
N PRO A 313 -20.99 -17.28 18.27
CA PRO A 313 -20.92 -18.62 17.69
C PRO A 313 -22.13 -18.81 16.79
N ASP A 314 -21.90 -19.33 15.57
CA ASP A 314 -22.95 -19.74 14.65
C ASP A 314 -23.91 -20.73 15.36
N ALA A 315 -24.97 -20.20 15.96
CA ALA A 315 -26.06 -20.99 16.54
C ALA A 315 -26.90 -21.70 15.47
N ALA A 316 -26.49 -21.63 14.19
CA ALA A 316 -27.20 -22.24 13.06
C ALA A 316 -26.55 -23.51 12.50
N ALA A 317 -25.40 -23.96 13.01
CA ALA A 317 -24.74 -25.17 12.50
C ALA A 317 -25.00 -26.46 13.34
N ALA A 318 -25.88 -26.41 14.34
CA ALA A 318 -26.19 -27.57 15.21
C ALA A 318 -27.46 -28.37 14.84
N ASN A 319 -28.08 -28.06 13.67
CA ASN A 319 -29.25 -28.82 13.19
C ASN A 319 -29.16 -29.01 11.68
N GLN A 320 -28.25 -29.85 11.23
CA GLN A 320 -28.42 -30.66 10.00
C GLN A 320 -27.55 -31.91 10.11
#